data_9dd6e68b2e7eeac2a7e03f0d34ee9b3f
#
_entry.id   9dd6e68b2e7eeac2a7e03f0d34ee9b3f
#
_cell.length_a   1.000
_cell.length_b   1.000
_cell.length_c   1.000
_cell.angle_alpha   90.00
_cell.angle_beta   90.00
_cell.angle_gamma   90.00
#
_symmetry.space_group_name_H-M   'P 1'
#
loop_
_entity.id
_entity.type
_entity.pdbx_description
1 polymer ?
#
loop_
_entity_poly.entity_id
_entity_poly.type
_entity_poly.pdbx_seq_one_letter_code
_entity_poly.pdbx_strand_id
1 'polypeptide(L)'
;MNIPLPPGSDQFTRKFFVLCLTVVAIVSGAITALLVPMAISSNWWIWLFILIAALYSLIIGAAAAWKKILAKYIIQPFAQIAESARLVSGGVTSARVPLESMPSAEAYLAAEAVNTLADKAGKDIAEMKKLERVRSEFLGNVSHELRTPIFSIQGYLETLLEGALDDPEVSQRFVERAHQNTKRLNILLSDLIDISKIESGEMRLSFRYFNLCDVVRETVSSLEIQAAQSEITLTTSGVNGNEIMVYGDKERLAQVMLNILQNAIKYNRPEGNVTIKIEVHPQEVTVRIRDTGIGIPPTDKTRIFERFYRVDKDRSRSVGGTGLGLAIVKHILEAHQAPFGVESEVGVGTEIWFILKR
;
A
#
# COMPACT_ATOMS: atom_id res chain seq x y z
N MET A 1 -27.26 20.75 -1.47
CA MET A 1 -27.10 19.29 -1.63
C MET A 1 -28.42 18.66 -1.27
N ASN A 2 -29.30 18.38 -2.28
CA ASN A 2 -30.60 17.73 -2.06
C ASN A 2 -30.34 16.25 -1.77
N ILE A 3 -30.31 15.87 -0.50
CA ILE A 3 -30.27 14.47 -0.08
C ILE A 3 -31.70 13.93 -0.29
N PRO A 4 -31.91 12.90 -1.11
CA PRO A 4 -33.22 12.29 -1.24
C PRO A 4 -33.62 11.72 0.12
N LEU A 5 -34.73 12.20 0.67
CA LEU A 5 -35.30 11.66 1.90
C LEU A 5 -35.63 10.17 1.68
N PRO A 6 -35.25 9.26 2.60
CA PRO A 6 -35.55 7.85 2.45
C PRO A 6 -37.06 7.64 2.39
N PRO A 7 -37.53 6.66 1.59
CA PRO A 7 -38.95 6.33 1.53
C PRO A 7 -39.38 5.80 2.90
N GLY A 8 -40.06 6.63 3.69
CA GLY A 8 -40.55 6.27 5.03
C GLY A 8 -40.48 7.37 6.08
N SER A 9 -39.78 8.46 5.87
CA SER A 9 -39.71 9.58 6.84
C SER A 9 -41.07 10.18 7.15
N ASP A 10 -41.99 10.14 6.20
CA ASP A 10 -43.38 10.55 6.39
C ASP A 10 -44.25 9.51 7.12
N GLN A 11 -43.86 8.25 7.20
CA GLN A 11 -44.67 7.20 7.79
C GLN A 11 -44.78 7.31 9.33
N PHE A 12 -43.70 7.76 10.00
CA PHE A 12 -43.72 7.94 11.46
C PHE A 12 -44.66 9.08 11.84
N THR A 13 -44.52 10.23 11.22
CA THR A 13 -45.36 11.41 11.45
C THR A 13 -46.82 11.16 11.09
N ARG A 14 -47.09 10.49 9.97
CA ARG A 14 -48.46 10.09 9.60
C ARG A 14 -49.06 9.11 10.57
N LYS A 15 -48.37 8.05 10.98
CA LYS A 15 -48.90 7.07 11.96
C LYS A 15 -49.10 7.68 13.32
N PHE A 16 -48.22 8.56 13.77
CA PHE A 16 -48.38 9.30 15.01
C PHE A 16 -49.62 10.23 14.96
N PHE A 17 -49.75 10.99 13.87
CA PHE A 17 -50.89 11.90 13.70
C PHE A 17 -52.23 11.14 13.59
N VAL A 18 -52.27 10.03 12.87
CA VAL A 18 -53.45 9.17 12.78
C VAL A 18 -53.79 8.56 14.14
N LEU A 19 -52.77 8.12 14.91
CA LEU A 19 -53.01 7.58 16.26
C LEU A 19 -53.56 8.66 17.19
N CYS A 20 -53.03 9.86 17.20
CA CYS A 20 -53.54 10.97 18.00
C CYS A 20 -54.97 11.33 17.61
N LEU A 21 -55.30 11.42 16.32
CA LEU A 21 -56.63 11.71 15.81
C LEU A 21 -57.63 10.60 16.17
N THR A 22 -57.26 9.34 16.05
CA THR A 22 -58.12 8.22 16.42
C THR A 22 -58.39 8.17 17.93
N VAL A 23 -57.36 8.43 18.75
CA VAL A 23 -57.51 8.54 20.21
C VAL A 23 -58.45 9.67 20.57
N VAL A 24 -58.30 10.86 20.00
CA VAL A 24 -59.17 12.01 20.22
C VAL A 24 -60.61 11.70 19.79
N ALA A 25 -60.84 11.09 18.65
CA ALA A 25 -62.14 10.75 18.14
C ALA A 25 -62.86 9.70 19.04
N ILE A 26 -62.13 8.67 19.48
CA ILE A 26 -62.65 7.64 20.38
C ILE A 26 -62.98 8.24 21.74
N VAL A 27 -62.12 9.10 22.29
CA VAL A 27 -62.37 9.79 23.58
C VAL A 27 -63.58 10.69 23.48
N SER A 28 -63.68 11.50 22.42
CA SER A 28 -64.81 12.37 22.18
C SER A 28 -66.13 11.60 22.03
N GLY A 29 -66.09 10.52 21.24
CA GLY A 29 -67.28 9.65 21.06
C GLY A 29 -67.71 8.94 22.36
N ALA A 30 -66.80 8.44 23.16
CA ALA A 30 -67.04 7.82 24.44
C ALA A 30 -67.58 8.82 25.46
N ILE A 31 -67.07 10.03 25.52
CA ILE A 31 -67.54 11.10 26.38
C ILE A 31 -69.00 11.44 26.01
N THR A 32 -69.30 11.61 24.73
CA THR A 32 -70.66 11.96 24.25
C THR A 32 -71.67 10.83 24.52
N ALA A 33 -71.31 9.56 24.27
CA ALA A 33 -72.14 8.40 24.49
C ALA A 33 -72.47 8.15 26.00
N LEU A 34 -71.61 8.59 26.89
CA LEU A 34 -71.79 8.45 28.34
C LEU A 34 -72.44 9.64 29.00
N LEU A 35 -72.24 10.88 28.48
CA LEU A 35 -72.87 12.08 29.05
C LEU A 35 -74.36 12.15 28.80
N VAL A 36 -74.85 11.66 27.64
CA VAL A 36 -76.30 11.69 27.32
C VAL A 36 -77.13 10.81 28.28
N PRO A 37 -76.82 9.53 28.53
CA PRO A 37 -77.59 8.73 29.50
C PRO A 37 -77.36 9.16 30.97
N MET A 38 -76.22 9.73 31.28
CA MET A 38 -75.88 10.26 32.60
C MET A 38 -76.77 11.45 33.00
N ALA A 39 -77.18 12.27 32.05
CA ALA A 39 -78.08 13.40 32.27
C ALA A 39 -79.54 12.96 32.55
N ILE A 40 -79.90 11.70 32.22
CA ILE A 40 -81.30 11.19 32.31
C ILE A 40 -81.46 10.21 33.47
N SER A 41 -80.44 9.60 34.04
CA SER A 41 -80.53 8.55 35.03
C SER A 41 -80.34 9.03 36.48
N SER A 42 -81.12 8.42 37.45
CA SER A 42 -80.90 8.65 38.86
C SER A 42 -79.59 8.05 39.44
N ASN A 43 -78.94 7.17 38.71
CA ASN A 43 -77.69 6.48 39.15
C ASN A 43 -76.44 6.98 38.40
N TRP A 44 -76.24 8.29 38.36
CA TRP A 44 -75.16 8.96 37.62
C TRP A 44 -73.74 8.51 38.02
N TRP A 45 -73.54 8.01 39.26
CA TRP A 45 -72.22 7.53 39.75
C TRP A 45 -71.76 6.20 39.07
N ILE A 46 -72.66 5.35 38.59
CA ILE A 46 -72.32 4.14 37.85
C ILE A 46 -71.72 4.55 36.49
N TRP A 47 -72.30 5.54 35.84
CA TRP A 47 -71.84 6.08 34.56
C TRP A 47 -70.50 6.81 34.70
N LEU A 48 -70.28 7.52 35.82
CA LEU A 48 -69.00 8.15 36.13
C LEU A 48 -67.88 7.11 36.28
N PHE A 49 -68.16 6.00 36.98
CA PHE A 49 -67.23 4.90 37.17
C PHE A 49 -66.86 4.22 35.84
N ILE A 50 -67.88 3.98 35.00
CA ILE A 50 -67.63 3.44 33.62
C ILE A 50 -66.77 4.39 32.78
N LEU A 51 -67.07 5.69 32.86
CA LEU A 51 -66.30 6.69 32.15
C LEU A 51 -64.80 6.70 32.59
N ILE A 52 -64.58 6.68 33.91
CA ILE A 52 -63.22 6.64 34.48
C ILE A 52 -62.46 5.34 34.03
N ALA A 53 -63.14 4.20 34.10
CA ALA A 53 -62.57 2.92 33.68
C ALA A 53 -62.26 2.89 32.18
N ALA A 54 -63.12 3.48 31.34
CA ALA A 54 -62.93 3.60 29.91
C ALA A 54 -61.71 4.53 29.58
N LEU A 55 -61.66 5.66 30.27
CA LEU A 55 -60.49 6.58 30.11
C LEU A 55 -59.17 5.93 30.54
N TYR A 56 -59.19 5.18 31.67
CA TYR A 56 -57.98 4.49 32.14
C TYR A 56 -57.54 3.38 31.18
N SER A 57 -58.48 2.60 30.64
CA SER A 57 -58.14 1.58 29.61
C SER A 57 -57.59 2.20 28.31
N LEU A 58 -58.12 3.36 27.92
CA LEU A 58 -57.64 4.10 26.75
C LEU A 58 -56.22 4.61 26.95
N ILE A 59 -55.92 5.15 28.15
CA ILE A 59 -54.54 5.63 28.49
C ILE A 59 -53.55 4.45 28.46
N ILE A 60 -53.91 3.31 29.04
CA ILE A 60 -53.09 2.11 29.01
C ILE A 60 -52.85 1.64 27.56
N GLY A 61 -53.91 1.58 26.76
CA GLY A 61 -53.80 1.21 25.34
C GLY A 61 -52.90 2.17 24.53
N ALA A 62 -53.11 3.47 24.76
CA ALA A 62 -52.26 4.50 24.13
C ALA A 62 -50.79 4.39 24.55
N ALA A 63 -50.51 4.17 25.83
CA ALA A 63 -49.16 3.98 26.35
C ALA A 63 -48.49 2.71 25.78
N ALA A 64 -49.23 1.62 25.65
CA ALA A 64 -48.75 0.38 25.05
C ALA A 64 -48.43 0.55 23.54
N ALA A 65 -49.33 1.24 22.81
CA ALA A 65 -49.10 1.58 21.41
C ALA A 65 -47.89 2.50 21.21
N TRP A 66 -47.77 3.52 22.08
CA TRP A 66 -46.63 4.43 22.10
C TRP A 66 -45.28 3.70 22.33
N LYS A 67 -45.26 2.80 23.33
CA LYS A 67 -44.09 1.97 23.60
C LYS A 67 -43.67 1.14 22.37
N LYS A 68 -44.60 0.54 21.64
CA LYS A 68 -44.33 -0.22 20.42
C LYS A 68 -43.79 0.67 19.29
N ILE A 69 -44.35 1.85 19.12
CA ILE A 69 -43.90 2.82 18.12
C ILE A 69 -42.49 3.27 18.45
N LEU A 70 -42.22 3.68 19.69
CA LEU A 70 -40.92 4.11 20.16
C LEU A 70 -39.86 3.01 19.98
N ALA A 71 -40.20 1.77 20.36
CA ALA A 71 -39.31 0.63 20.18
C ALA A 71 -38.94 0.40 18.71
N LYS A 72 -39.95 0.44 17.81
CA LYS A 72 -39.76 0.15 16.40
C LYS A 72 -39.03 1.27 15.62
N TYR A 73 -39.34 2.53 15.92
CA TYR A 73 -38.85 3.66 15.13
C TYR A 73 -37.61 4.37 15.72
N ILE A 74 -37.31 4.14 16.99
CA ILE A 74 -36.16 4.78 17.64
C ILE A 74 -35.22 3.74 18.24
N ILE A 75 -35.69 2.90 19.17
CA ILE A 75 -34.80 2.05 19.96
C ILE A 75 -34.09 1.01 19.09
N GLN A 76 -34.85 0.25 18.26
CA GLN A 76 -34.28 -0.82 17.43
C GLN A 76 -33.26 -0.32 16.39
N PRO A 77 -33.54 0.75 15.59
CA PRO A 77 -32.58 1.26 14.64
C PRO A 77 -31.27 1.74 15.28
N PHE A 78 -31.37 2.49 16.38
CA PHE A 78 -30.17 2.96 17.09
C PHE A 78 -29.42 1.82 17.76
N ALA A 79 -30.09 0.78 18.25
CA ALA A 79 -29.41 -0.40 18.76
C ALA A 79 -28.66 -1.17 17.68
N GLN A 80 -29.20 -1.27 16.45
CA GLN A 80 -28.53 -1.87 15.31
C GLN A 80 -27.31 -1.07 14.87
N ILE A 81 -27.44 0.27 14.83
CA ILE A 81 -26.32 1.17 14.51
C ILE A 81 -25.20 1.02 15.55
N ALA A 82 -25.56 1.05 16.84
CA ALA A 82 -24.61 0.92 17.94
C ALA A 82 -23.90 -0.45 17.93
N GLU A 83 -24.61 -1.54 17.68
CA GLU A 83 -24.02 -2.87 17.61
C GLU A 83 -23.08 -3.00 16.40
N SER A 84 -23.48 -2.50 15.22
CA SER A 84 -22.59 -2.49 14.05
C SER A 84 -21.36 -1.63 14.30
N ALA A 85 -21.50 -0.45 14.90
CA ALA A 85 -20.37 0.41 15.27
C ALA A 85 -19.43 -0.30 16.27
N ARG A 86 -19.97 -1.04 17.23
CA ARG A 86 -19.19 -1.83 18.19
C ARG A 86 -18.43 -2.97 17.51
N LEU A 87 -19.06 -3.66 16.57
CA LEU A 87 -18.40 -4.71 15.79
C LEU A 87 -17.26 -4.15 14.94
N VAL A 88 -17.48 -3.02 14.27
CA VAL A 88 -16.44 -2.35 13.48
C VAL A 88 -15.28 -1.90 14.36
N SER A 89 -15.54 -1.32 15.52
CA SER A 89 -14.48 -0.93 16.48
C SER A 89 -13.72 -2.14 17.04
N GLY A 90 -14.36 -3.30 17.11
CA GLY A 90 -13.73 -4.58 17.46
C GLY A 90 -12.96 -5.26 16.32
N GLY A 91 -12.87 -4.60 15.14
CA GLY A 91 -12.12 -5.11 13.99
C GLY A 91 -12.94 -5.94 12.99
N VAL A 92 -14.25 -6.10 13.21
CA VAL A 92 -15.15 -6.78 12.26
C VAL A 92 -15.65 -5.78 11.22
N THR A 93 -14.79 -5.46 10.25
CA THR A 93 -15.08 -4.43 9.23
C THR A 93 -16.10 -4.84 8.17
N SER A 94 -16.58 -6.08 8.19
CA SER A 94 -17.67 -6.57 7.33
C SER A 94 -19.06 -6.29 7.87
N ALA A 95 -19.20 -5.87 9.14
CA ALA A 95 -20.50 -5.53 9.72
C ALA A 95 -21.12 -4.33 8.99
N ARG A 96 -22.41 -4.44 8.65
CA ARG A 96 -23.16 -3.38 7.98
C ARG A 96 -24.51 -3.18 8.64
N VAL A 97 -24.92 -1.92 8.71
CA VAL A 97 -26.28 -1.55 9.09
C VAL A 97 -27.16 -1.60 7.84
N PRO A 98 -28.29 -2.31 7.84
CA PRO A 98 -29.19 -2.36 6.69
C PRO A 98 -29.91 -1.02 6.53
N LEU A 99 -29.56 -0.26 5.47
CA LEU A 99 -30.09 1.09 5.23
C LEU A 99 -31.60 1.09 4.90
N GLU A 100 -32.07 0.05 4.22
CA GLU A 100 -33.48 -0.08 3.81
C GLU A 100 -34.45 -0.16 5.00
N SER A 101 -33.95 -0.56 6.17
CA SER A 101 -34.78 -0.71 7.39
C SER A 101 -34.80 0.54 8.27
N MET A 102 -34.13 1.62 7.90
CA MET A 102 -34.04 2.84 8.70
C MET A 102 -35.30 3.69 8.56
N PRO A 103 -35.99 3.97 9.68
CA PRO A 103 -37.31 4.60 9.65
C PRO A 103 -37.29 6.13 9.54
N SER A 104 -36.15 6.79 9.76
CA SER A 104 -36.02 8.23 9.71
C SER A 104 -34.75 8.64 8.92
N ALA A 105 -34.70 9.88 8.44
CA ALA A 105 -33.57 10.42 7.71
C ALA A 105 -32.30 10.46 8.59
N GLU A 106 -32.45 10.80 9.86
CA GLU A 106 -31.35 10.86 10.82
C GLU A 106 -30.74 9.48 11.09
N ALA A 107 -31.61 8.46 11.26
CA ALA A 107 -31.16 7.07 11.45
C ALA A 107 -30.48 6.54 10.17
N TYR A 108 -30.99 6.89 8.99
CA TYR A 108 -30.39 6.55 7.72
C TYR A 108 -28.99 7.17 7.56
N LEU A 109 -28.83 8.47 7.82
CA LEU A 109 -27.54 9.16 7.76
C LEU A 109 -26.53 8.59 8.75
N ALA A 110 -26.98 8.27 9.98
CA ALA A 110 -26.13 7.65 10.98
C ALA A 110 -25.68 6.24 10.55
N ALA A 111 -26.58 5.44 9.99
CA ALA A 111 -26.28 4.11 9.47
C ALA A 111 -25.32 4.15 8.28
N GLU A 112 -25.52 5.09 7.35
CA GLU A 112 -24.63 5.35 6.20
C GLU A 112 -23.23 5.78 6.66
N ALA A 113 -23.14 6.66 7.65
CA ALA A 113 -21.86 7.09 8.22
C ALA A 113 -21.10 5.90 8.85
N VAL A 114 -21.79 5.02 9.60
CA VAL A 114 -21.17 3.81 10.17
C VAL A 114 -20.70 2.85 9.07
N ASN A 115 -21.50 2.65 8.02
CA ASN A 115 -21.12 1.81 6.89
C ASN A 115 -19.89 2.37 6.16
N THR A 116 -19.83 3.69 5.96
CA THR A 116 -18.68 4.38 5.34
C THR A 116 -17.42 4.23 6.19
N LEU A 117 -17.54 4.37 7.52
CA LEU A 117 -16.44 4.14 8.46
C LEU A 117 -15.96 2.69 8.41
N ALA A 118 -16.88 1.71 8.31
CA ALA A 118 -16.54 0.30 8.16
C ALA A 118 -15.76 0.01 6.88
N ASP A 119 -16.17 0.63 5.75
CA ASP A 119 -15.46 0.51 4.47
C ASP A 119 -14.05 1.10 4.54
N LYS A 120 -13.92 2.28 5.14
CA LYS A 120 -12.61 2.92 5.32
C LYS A 120 -11.70 2.09 6.22
N ALA A 121 -12.18 1.68 7.39
CA ALA A 121 -11.44 0.83 8.30
C ALA A 121 -11.01 -0.49 7.64
N GLY A 122 -11.88 -1.10 6.83
CA GLY A 122 -11.57 -2.32 6.08
C GLY A 122 -10.43 -2.12 5.09
N LYS A 123 -10.43 -1.00 4.36
CA LYS A 123 -9.35 -0.63 3.42
C LYS A 123 -8.05 -0.38 4.17
N ASP A 124 -8.09 0.41 5.25
CA ASP A 124 -6.91 0.77 6.04
C ASP A 124 -6.27 -0.50 6.65
N ILE A 125 -7.07 -1.41 7.21
CA ILE A 125 -6.58 -2.69 7.75
C ILE A 125 -5.99 -3.58 6.66
N ALA A 126 -6.60 -3.65 5.48
CA ALA A 126 -6.08 -4.43 4.36
C ALA A 126 -4.74 -3.88 3.88
N GLU A 127 -4.59 -2.56 3.80
CA GLU A 127 -3.35 -1.89 3.45
C GLU A 127 -2.26 -2.12 4.52
N MET A 128 -2.58 -1.97 5.81
CA MET A 128 -1.66 -2.27 6.90
C MET A 128 -1.17 -3.72 6.86
N LYS A 129 -2.06 -4.70 6.63
CA LYS A 129 -1.68 -6.12 6.49
C LYS A 129 -0.77 -6.35 5.29
N LYS A 130 -1.00 -5.65 4.17
CA LYS A 130 -0.13 -5.70 3.00
C LYS A 130 1.26 -5.17 3.32
N LEU A 131 1.35 -4.02 4.00
CA LEU A 131 2.63 -3.42 4.42
C LEU A 131 3.37 -4.32 5.42
N GLU A 132 2.67 -4.90 6.40
CA GLU A 132 3.23 -5.85 7.36
C GLU A 132 3.80 -7.10 6.68
N ARG A 133 3.07 -7.66 5.70
CA ARG A 133 3.56 -8.79 4.89
C ARG A 133 4.83 -8.42 4.13
N VAL A 134 4.84 -7.29 3.41
CA VAL A 134 6.03 -6.82 2.68
C VAL A 134 7.21 -6.62 3.61
N ARG A 135 7.00 -6.04 4.80
CA ARG A 135 8.03 -5.87 5.82
C ARG A 135 8.56 -7.22 6.35
N SER A 136 7.67 -8.17 6.60
CA SER A 136 8.05 -9.50 7.10
C SER A 136 8.85 -10.28 6.04
N GLU A 137 8.42 -10.24 4.77
CA GLU A 137 9.13 -10.84 3.64
C GLU A 137 10.51 -10.17 3.45
N PHE A 138 10.60 -8.86 3.59
CA PHE A 138 11.87 -8.12 3.54
C PHE A 138 12.84 -8.62 4.61
N LEU A 139 12.43 -8.66 5.89
CA LEU A 139 13.27 -9.15 7.00
C LEU A 139 13.70 -10.62 6.81
N GLY A 140 12.80 -11.46 6.31
CA GLY A 140 13.11 -12.85 5.97
C GLY A 140 14.20 -12.95 4.90
N ASN A 141 14.05 -12.18 3.82
CA ASN A 141 15.02 -12.15 2.73
C ASN A 141 16.38 -11.59 3.18
N VAL A 142 16.39 -10.50 3.97
CA VAL A 142 17.63 -9.94 4.57
C VAL A 142 18.35 -11.01 5.39
N SER A 143 17.63 -11.70 6.28
CA SER A 143 18.21 -12.73 7.13
C SER A 143 18.83 -13.87 6.31
N HIS A 144 18.15 -14.27 5.23
CA HIS A 144 18.64 -15.33 4.35
C HIS A 144 19.88 -14.89 3.55
N GLU A 145 19.86 -13.69 2.95
CA GLU A 145 20.97 -13.18 2.14
C GLU A 145 22.22 -12.83 2.97
N LEU A 146 22.06 -12.49 4.27
CA LEU A 146 23.16 -12.32 5.21
C LEU A 146 23.75 -13.67 5.67
N ARG A 147 22.89 -14.64 5.95
CA ARG A 147 23.29 -15.93 6.52
C ARG A 147 24.23 -16.70 5.58
N THR A 148 23.94 -16.72 4.29
CA THR A 148 24.70 -17.48 3.30
C THR A 148 26.18 -17.10 3.24
N PRO A 149 26.56 -15.81 3.02
CA PRO A 149 27.98 -15.43 3.00
C PRO A 149 28.66 -15.61 4.37
N ILE A 150 27.95 -15.39 5.50
CA ILE A 150 28.50 -15.59 6.83
C ILE A 150 28.90 -17.03 7.05
N PHE A 151 28.01 -17.99 6.75
CA PHE A 151 28.32 -19.42 6.89
C PHE A 151 29.42 -19.87 5.92
N SER A 152 29.47 -19.29 4.70
CA SER A 152 30.54 -19.59 3.77
C SER A 152 31.90 -19.09 4.30
N ILE A 153 31.98 -17.87 4.82
CA ILE A 153 33.20 -17.32 5.44
C ILE A 153 33.64 -18.23 6.60
N GLN A 154 32.70 -18.55 7.49
CA GLN A 154 32.96 -19.41 8.64
C GLN A 154 33.50 -20.75 8.21
N GLY A 155 32.86 -21.45 7.25
CA GLY A 155 33.31 -22.74 6.78
C GLY A 155 34.71 -22.70 6.12
N TYR A 156 35.04 -21.62 5.36
CA TYR A 156 36.38 -21.48 4.81
C TYR A 156 37.44 -21.28 5.90
N LEU A 157 37.12 -20.50 6.94
CA LEU A 157 38.04 -20.28 8.07
C LEU A 157 38.20 -21.53 8.91
N GLU A 158 37.13 -22.28 9.19
CA GLU A 158 37.17 -23.55 9.90
C GLU A 158 38.07 -24.57 9.16
N THR A 159 37.87 -24.73 7.86
CA THR A 159 38.70 -25.63 7.03
C THR A 159 40.18 -25.23 7.05
N LEU A 160 40.48 -23.92 7.03
CA LEU A 160 41.87 -23.44 7.17
C LEU A 160 42.46 -23.82 8.54
N LEU A 161 41.70 -23.67 9.61
CA LEU A 161 42.13 -24.00 10.98
C LEU A 161 42.29 -25.53 11.21
N GLU A 162 41.55 -26.36 10.49
CA GLU A 162 41.59 -27.83 10.55
C GLU A 162 42.78 -28.43 9.77
N GLY A 163 43.66 -27.59 9.19
CA GLY A 163 44.91 -28.06 8.58
C GLY A 163 45.12 -27.62 7.11
N ALA A 164 44.12 -27.01 6.45
CA ALA A 164 44.28 -26.53 5.10
C ALA A 164 45.27 -25.34 4.96
N LEU A 165 45.77 -24.78 6.07
CA LEU A 165 46.82 -23.78 6.08
C LEU A 165 48.17 -24.33 5.58
N ASP A 166 48.40 -25.64 5.73
CA ASP A 166 49.67 -26.29 5.33
C ASP A 166 49.76 -26.50 3.80
N ASP A 167 48.64 -26.34 3.06
CA ASP A 167 48.59 -26.37 1.59
C ASP A 167 48.44 -24.94 1.03
N PRO A 168 49.50 -24.37 0.44
CA PRO A 168 49.49 -22.98 -0.04
C PRO A 168 48.44 -22.69 -1.12
N GLU A 169 48.12 -23.63 -2.01
CA GLU A 169 47.11 -23.43 -3.07
C GLU A 169 45.68 -23.45 -2.49
N VAL A 170 45.43 -24.34 -1.56
CA VAL A 170 44.13 -24.46 -0.88
C VAL A 170 43.93 -23.27 0.03
N SER A 171 44.94 -22.89 0.82
CA SER A 171 44.82 -21.78 1.77
C SER A 171 44.58 -20.45 1.05
N GLN A 172 45.35 -20.15 -0.02
CA GLN A 172 45.13 -18.95 -0.81
C GLN A 172 43.71 -18.90 -1.38
N ARG A 173 43.24 -19.97 -1.99
CA ARG A 173 41.86 -20.06 -2.56
C ARG A 173 40.77 -19.84 -1.52
N PHE A 174 40.92 -20.37 -0.30
CA PHE A 174 39.92 -20.20 0.76
C PHE A 174 39.94 -18.79 1.32
N VAL A 175 41.09 -18.18 1.50
CA VAL A 175 41.24 -16.76 1.89
C VAL A 175 40.59 -15.86 0.86
N GLU A 176 40.86 -16.08 -0.45
CA GLU A 176 40.27 -15.30 -1.53
C GLU A 176 38.73 -15.42 -1.54
N ARG A 177 38.18 -16.65 -1.35
CA ARG A 177 36.73 -16.86 -1.27
C ARG A 177 36.10 -16.22 -0.04
N ALA A 178 36.75 -16.29 1.12
CA ALA A 178 36.32 -15.58 2.33
C ALA A 178 36.29 -14.07 2.10
N HIS A 179 37.35 -13.54 1.47
CA HIS A 179 37.43 -12.11 1.14
C HIS A 179 36.34 -11.65 0.16
N GLN A 180 36.06 -12.46 -0.88
CA GLN A 180 34.96 -12.18 -1.82
C GLN A 180 33.59 -12.16 -1.13
N ASN A 181 33.34 -13.09 -0.22
CA ASN A 181 32.07 -13.12 0.55
C ASN A 181 31.98 -11.92 1.50
N THR A 182 33.09 -11.49 2.10
CA THR A 182 33.12 -10.27 2.94
C THR A 182 32.81 -9.02 2.11
N LYS A 183 33.37 -8.88 0.91
CA LYS A 183 33.03 -7.78 -0.02
C LYS A 183 31.54 -7.78 -0.37
N ARG A 184 31.00 -8.97 -0.69
CA ARG A 184 29.57 -9.12 -0.98
C ARG A 184 28.68 -8.71 0.21
N LEU A 185 29.08 -9.09 1.44
CA LEU A 185 28.38 -8.72 2.66
C LEU A 185 28.38 -7.20 2.88
N ASN A 186 29.50 -6.52 2.64
CA ASN A 186 29.60 -5.08 2.74
C ASN A 186 28.70 -4.35 1.73
N ILE A 187 28.63 -4.83 0.48
CA ILE A 187 27.71 -4.28 -0.53
C ILE A 187 26.26 -4.46 -0.07
N LEU A 188 25.89 -5.66 0.40
CA LEU A 188 24.54 -5.93 0.90
C LEU A 188 24.16 -5.01 2.07
N LEU A 189 25.11 -4.81 3.01
CA LEU A 189 24.90 -3.92 4.16
C LEU A 189 24.69 -2.46 3.73
N SER A 190 25.51 -1.99 2.77
CA SER A 190 25.36 -0.64 2.19
C SER A 190 24.00 -0.47 1.52
N ASP A 191 23.57 -1.44 0.71
CA ASP A 191 22.28 -1.45 0.05
C ASP A 191 21.11 -1.41 1.06
N LEU A 192 21.22 -2.16 2.17
CA LEU A 192 20.22 -2.18 3.24
C LEU A 192 20.15 -0.84 3.99
N ILE A 193 21.29 -0.19 4.25
CA ILE A 193 21.34 1.14 4.87
C ILE A 193 20.67 2.16 3.95
N ASP A 194 20.94 2.12 2.63
CA ASP A 194 20.30 3.02 1.67
C ASP A 194 18.79 2.81 1.64
N ILE A 195 18.33 1.57 1.57
CA ILE A 195 16.88 1.26 1.62
C ILE A 195 16.25 1.73 2.94
N SER A 196 16.90 1.51 4.07
CA SER A 196 16.41 1.96 5.38
C SER A 196 16.26 3.48 5.45
N LYS A 197 17.23 4.24 4.92
CA LYS A 197 17.16 5.71 4.83
C LYS A 197 16.06 6.21 3.90
N ILE A 198 15.79 5.46 2.82
CA ILE A 198 14.70 5.73 1.90
C ILE A 198 13.35 5.53 2.59
N GLU A 199 13.16 4.40 3.28
CA GLU A 199 11.89 4.05 3.95
C GLU A 199 11.55 4.96 5.11
N SER A 200 12.56 5.38 5.89
CA SER A 200 12.36 6.32 7.00
C SER A 200 12.11 7.76 6.53
N GLY A 201 12.26 8.04 5.23
CA GLY A 201 12.21 9.42 4.71
C GLY A 201 13.43 10.26 5.11
N GLU A 202 14.47 9.63 5.67
CA GLU A 202 15.71 10.30 6.09
C GLU A 202 16.67 10.57 4.93
N MET A 203 16.40 10.05 3.75
CA MET A 203 17.19 10.33 2.56
C MET A 203 17.03 11.80 2.17
N ARG A 204 17.99 12.62 2.59
CA ARG A 204 18.09 14.02 2.17
C ARG A 204 18.87 14.08 0.86
N LEU A 205 18.21 14.50 -0.22
CA LEU A 205 18.85 14.71 -1.51
C LEU A 205 19.53 16.08 -1.55
N SER A 206 20.76 16.13 -2.03
CA SER A 206 21.54 17.36 -2.24
C SER A 206 21.42 17.81 -3.70
N PHE A 207 20.29 18.46 -4.03
CA PHE A 207 20.04 18.93 -5.39
C PHE A 207 20.99 20.08 -5.78
N ARG A 208 21.71 19.88 -6.89
CA ARG A 208 22.58 20.91 -7.50
C ARG A 208 22.68 20.70 -9.01
N TYR A 209 23.08 21.73 -9.73
CA TYR A 209 23.48 21.56 -11.12
C TYR A 209 24.85 20.89 -11.20
N PHE A 210 24.97 19.92 -12.09
CA PHE A 210 26.23 19.24 -12.36
C PHE A 210 26.27 18.76 -13.82
N ASN A 211 27.47 18.50 -14.33
CA ASN A 211 27.65 17.98 -15.68
C ASN A 211 27.43 16.46 -15.70
N LEU A 212 26.39 16.02 -16.37
CA LEU A 212 26.03 14.60 -16.50
C LEU A 212 27.12 13.79 -17.22
N CYS A 213 27.81 14.42 -18.18
CA CYS A 213 28.91 13.74 -18.92
C CYS A 213 30.03 13.28 -18.00
N ASP A 214 30.31 14.02 -16.92
CA ASP A 214 31.36 13.64 -15.97
C ASP A 214 30.94 12.40 -15.18
N VAL A 215 29.66 12.35 -14.72
CA VAL A 215 29.12 11.17 -14.03
C VAL A 215 29.17 9.93 -14.91
N VAL A 216 28.77 10.06 -16.18
CA VAL A 216 28.81 8.94 -17.13
C VAL A 216 30.24 8.47 -17.33
N ARG A 217 31.20 9.39 -17.56
CA ARG A 217 32.63 9.08 -17.79
C ARG A 217 33.23 8.40 -16.56
N GLU A 218 33.04 8.97 -15.36
CA GLU A 218 33.53 8.42 -14.09
C GLU A 218 32.96 7.01 -13.85
N THR A 219 31.66 6.81 -14.10
CA THR A 219 31.02 5.50 -13.89
C THR A 219 31.50 4.46 -14.90
N VAL A 220 31.57 4.82 -16.18
CA VAL A 220 32.06 3.91 -17.23
C VAL A 220 33.52 3.50 -16.94
N SER A 221 34.40 4.47 -16.62
CA SER A 221 35.82 4.17 -16.31
C SER A 221 35.97 3.25 -15.10
N SER A 222 35.08 3.40 -14.07
CA SER A 222 35.11 2.51 -12.90
C SER A 222 34.72 1.05 -13.20
N LEU A 223 34.06 0.81 -14.33
CA LEU A 223 33.57 -0.50 -14.74
C LEU A 223 34.34 -1.13 -15.91
N GLU A 224 35.30 -0.41 -16.53
CA GLU A 224 36.05 -0.90 -17.67
C GLU A 224 36.75 -2.24 -17.40
N ILE A 225 37.41 -2.39 -16.25
CA ILE A 225 38.09 -3.64 -15.86
C ILE A 225 37.08 -4.78 -15.73
N GLN A 226 35.94 -4.53 -15.09
CA GLN A 226 34.91 -5.54 -14.91
C GLN A 226 34.28 -5.94 -16.25
N ALA A 227 34.00 -4.98 -17.12
CA ALA A 227 33.46 -5.23 -18.45
C ALA A 227 34.43 -6.06 -19.29
N ALA A 228 35.76 -5.69 -19.30
CA ALA A 228 36.80 -6.44 -20.00
C ALA A 228 36.94 -7.88 -19.49
N GLN A 229 36.88 -8.11 -18.17
CA GLN A 229 36.88 -9.46 -17.57
C GLN A 229 35.66 -10.31 -17.97
N SER A 230 34.55 -9.65 -18.31
CA SER A 230 33.32 -10.29 -18.76
C SER A 230 33.16 -10.34 -20.28
N GLU A 231 34.18 -9.91 -21.03
CA GLU A 231 34.22 -9.78 -22.50
C GLU A 231 33.09 -8.86 -23.04
N ILE A 232 32.78 -7.78 -22.32
CA ILE A 232 31.69 -6.84 -22.67
C ILE A 232 32.31 -5.52 -23.16
N THR A 233 31.81 -5.02 -24.27
CA THR A 233 32.17 -3.72 -24.82
C THR A 233 31.25 -2.64 -24.26
N LEU A 234 31.83 -1.59 -23.65
CA LEU A 234 31.08 -0.40 -23.21
C LEU A 234 31.20 0.69 -24.27
N THR A 235 30.06 1.21 -24.74
CA THR A 235 29.99 2.30 -25.72
C THR A 235 29.18 3.46 -25.18
N THR A 236 29.63 4.70 -25.46
CA THR A 236 28.91 5.92 -25.07
C THR A 236 28.56 6.75 -26.30
N SER A 237 27.36 7.30 -26.33
CA SER A 237 26.87 8.15 -27.43
C SER A 237 26.17 9.38 -26.85
N GLY A 238 26.42 10.55 -27.46
CA GLY A 238 25.88 11.82 -26.98
C GLY A 238 26.71 12.52 -25.89
N VAL A 239 27.92 11.98 -25.59
CA VAL A 239 28.85 12.52 -24.59
C VAL A 239 29.98 13.37 -25.27
N ASN A 240 29.75 13.79 -26.52
CA ASN A 240 30.80 14.40 -27.39
C ASN A 240 31.12 15.84 -26.99
N GLY A 241 31.92 16.02 -25.94
CA GLY A 241 32.61 17.30 -25.65
C GLY A 241 31.73 18.45 -25.11
N ASN A 242 30.44 18.38 -25.18
CA ASN A 242 29.51 19.39 -24.64
C ASN A 242 29.16 19.09 -23.19
N GLU A 243 29.22 20.13 -22.36
CA GLU A 243 28.69 20.05 -20.99
C GLU A 243 27.14 19.90 -21.03
N ILE A 244 26.65 18.86 -20.41
CA ILE A 244 25.20 18.61 -20.25
C ILE A 244 24.87 18.83 -18.81
N MET A 245 24.41 20.04 -18.48
CA MET A 245 24.01 20.39 -17.12
C MET A 245 22.64 19.84 -16.81
N VAL A 246 22.51 19.12 -15.67
CA VAL A 246 21.26 18.57 -15.14
C VAL A 246 21.11 18.96 -13.66
N TYR A 247 19.88 19.06 -13.20
CA TYR A 247 19.55 19.37 -11.80
C TYR A 247 19.21 18.08 -11.03
N GLY A 248 19.97 17.77 -10.00
CA GLY A 248 19.79 16.56 -9.20
C GLY A 248 20.87 16.36 -8.14
N ASP A 249 20.82 15.23 -7.47
CA ASP A 249 21.87 14.77 -6.57
C ASP A 249 22.90 13.94 -7.34
N LYS A 250 24.10 14.50 -7.55
CA LYS A 250 25.16 13.90 -8.36
C LYS A 250 25.53 12.50 -7.86
N GLU A 251 25.71 12.34 -6.56
CA GLU A 251 26.17 11.10 -5.94
C GLU A 251 25.10 9.99 -6.08
N ARG A 252 23.84 10.35 -5.88
CA ARG A 252 22.72 9.40 -6.02
C ARG A 252 22.45 9.02 -7.46
N LEU A 253 22.57 9.96 -8.39
CA LEU A 253 22.44 9.65 -9.83
C LEU A 253 23.65 8.85 -10.36
N ALA A 254 24.85 9.05 -9.82
CA ALA A 254 25.98 8.17 -10.08
C ALA A 254 25.71 6.73 -9.59
N GLN A 255 25.10 6.57 -8.43
CA GLN A 255 24.66 5.27 -7.91
C GLN A 255 23.60 4.61 -8.81
N VAL A 256 22.64 5.38 -9.35
CA VAL A 256 21.69 4.88 -10.36
C VAL A 256 22.40 4.32 -11.57
N MET A 257 23.34 5.11 -12.14
CA MET A 257 24.12 4.70 -13.31
C MET A 257 24.93 3.43 -13.02
N LEU A 258 25.63 3.40 -11.88
CA LEU A 258 26.43 2.25 -11.46
C LEU A 258 25.60 0.97 -11.35
N ASN A 259 24.45 1.03 -10.68
CA ASN A 259 23.57 -0.13 -10.50
C ASN A 259 23.02 -0.67 -11.82
N ILE A 260 22.64 0.22 -12.75
CA ILE A 260 22.12 -0.19 -14.05
C ILE A 260 23.24 -0.80 -14.90
N LEU A 261 24.40 -0.15 -14.97
CA LEU A 261 25.54 -0.62 -15.76
C LEU A 261 26.12 -1.94 -15.23
N GLN A 262 26.22 -2.10 -13.92
CA GLN A 262 26.63 -3.38 -13.31
C GLN A 262 25.66 -4.52 -13.67
N ASN A 263 24.34 -4.26 -13.67
CA ASN A 263 23.38 -5.24 -14.12
C ASN A 263 23.50 -5.54 -15.61
N ALA A 264 23.70 -4.52 -16.46
CA ALA A 264 23.87 -4.66 -17.89
C ALA A 264 25.12 -5.48 -18.26
N ILE A 265 26.22 -5.35 -17.52
CA ILE A 265 27.41 -6.17 -17.67
C ILE A 265 27.15 -7.61 -17.17
N LYS A 266 26.60 -7.74 -15.99
CA LYS A 266 26.40 -8.99 -15.27
C LYS A 266 25.45 -9.96 -15.98
N TYR A 267 24.36 -9.44 -16.56
CA TYR A 267 23.35 -10.24 -17.25
C TYR A 267 23.52 -10.23 -18.78
N ASN A 268 24.67 -9.78 -19.24
CA ASN A 268 25.01 -9.84 -20.66
C ASN A 268 25.45 -11.27 -21.08
N ARG A 269 25.68 -11.43 -22.35
CA ARG A 269 26.33 -12.61 -22.97
C ARG A 269 27.80 -12.30 -23.30
N PRO A 270 28.68 -13.29 -23.38
CA PRO A 270 30.04 -13.06 -23.87
C PRO A 270 30.03 -12.31 -25.22
N GLU A 271 31.04 -11.46 -25.45
CA GLU A 271 31.16 -10.58 -26.63
C GLU A 271 29.96 -9.63 -26.81
N GLY A 272 29.19 -9.41 -25.74
CA GLY A 272 28.05 -8.49 -25.74
C GLY A 272 28.46 -7.02 -25.68
N ASN A 273 27.46 -6.14 -25.84
CA ASN A 273 27.64 -4.70 -25.79
C ASN A 273 26.72 -4.06 -24.75
N VAL A 274 27.17 -2.99 -24.10
CA VAL A 274 26.38 -2.07 -23.30
C VAL A 274 26.54 -0.67 -23.87
N THR A 275 25.46 -0.07 -24.32
CA THR A 275 25.44 1.26 -24.93
C THR A 275 24.73 2.24 -23.98
N ILE A 276 25.44 3.32 -23.63
CA ILE A 276 24.88 4.45 -22.91
C ILE A 276 24.62 5.56 -23.94
N LYS A 277 23.34 5.97 -24.09
CA LYS A 277 22.91 7.04 -24.98
C LYS A 277 22.34 8.19 -24.20
N ILE A 278 22.82 9.42 -24.46
CA ILE A 278 22.27 10.65 -23.89
C ILE A 278 21.58 11.44 -24.99
N GLU A 279 20.30 11.72 -24.81
CA GLU A 279 19.47 12.52 -25.71
C GLU A 279 19.07 13.82 -24.99
N VAL A 280 19.51 14.95 -25.55
CA VAL A 280 19.31 16.27 -24.97
C VAL A 280 18.10 16.93 -25.62
N HIS A 281 17.12 17.31 -24.79
CA HIS A 281 15.95 18.10 -25.17
C HIS A 281 16.01 19.50 -24.51
N PRO A 282 15.17 20.46 -24.90
CA PRO A 282 15.25 21.82 -24.39
C PRO A 282 15.18 21.97 -22.87
N GLN A 283 14.39 21.15 -22.19
CA GLN A 283 14.14 21.22 -20.74
C GLN A 283 14.51 19.94 -19.98
N GLU A 284 14.89 18.88 -20.68
CA GLU A 284 15.15 17.59 -20.11
C GLU A 284 16.25 16.82 -20.86
N VAL A 285 16.80 15.84 -20.18
CA VAL A 285 17.80 14.95 -20.73
C VAL A 285 17.35 13.51 -20.50
N THR A 286 17.27 12.72 -21.56
CA THR A 286 16.98 11.29 -21.47
C THR A 286 18.29 10.50 -21.48
N VAL A 287 18.47 9.64 -20.49
CA VAL A 287 19.56 8.67 -20.42
C VAL A 287 18.98 7.30 -20.74
N ARG A 288 19.58 6.60 -21.71
CA ARG A 288 19.22 5.22 -22.10
C ARG A 288 20.45 4.33 -21.94
N ILE A 289 20.26 3.22 -21.24
CA ILE A 289 21.31 2.20 -21.05
C ILE A 289 20.77 0.90 -21.61
N ARG A 290 21.34 0.45 -22.71
CA ARG A 290 20.92 -0.75 -23.45
C ARG A 290 22.03 -1.80 -23.41
N ASP A 291 21.67 -3.02 -23.05
CA ASP A 291 22.51 -4.21 -23.16
C ASP A 291 22.02 -5.17 -24.25
N THR A 292 22.88 -6.10 -24.66
CA THR A 292 22.57 -7.19 -25.57
C THR A 292 22.46 -8.54 -24.85
N GLY A 293 22.07 -8.51 -23.59
CA GLY A 293 22.07 -9.67 -22.69
C GLY A 293 20.90 -10.62 -22.88
N ILE A 294 20.60 -11.35 -21.80
CA ILE A 294 19.57 -12.40 -21.80
C ILE A 294 18.14 -11.87 -21.92
N GLY A 295 17.94 -10.57 -21.67
CA GLY A 295 16.61 -9.97 -21.61
C GLY A 295 15.77 -10.41 -20.41
N ILE A 296 14.56 -9.82 -20.29
CA ILE A 296 13.64 -10.00 -19.18
C ILE A 296 12.29 -10.46 -19.71
N PRO A 297 11.70 -11.54 -19.18
CA PRO A 297 10.36 -11.98 -19.55
C PRO A 297 9.30 -10.88 -19.31
N PRO A 298 8.25 -10.78 -20.13
CA PRO A 298 7.21 -9.76 -19.97
C PRO A 298 6.54 -9.76 -18.59
N THR A 299 6.40 -10.92 -17.97
CA THR A 299 5.80 -11.12 -16.64
C THR A 299 6.63 -10.50 -15.51
N ASP A 300 7.93 -10.32 -15.75
CA ASP A 300 8.89 -9.90 -14.71
C ASP A 300 9.30 -8.44 -14.83
N LYS A 301 8.99 -7.76 -15.96
CA LYS A 301 9.40 -6.37 -16.21
C LYS A 301 8.96 -5.38 -15.13
N THR A 302 7.77 -5.54 -14.59
CA THR A 302 7.27 -4.68 -13.50
C THR A 302 7.88 -5.04 -12.15
N ARG A 303 8.33 -6.28 -11.99
CA ARG A 303 8.81 -6.84 -10.73
C ARG A 303 10.31 -6.68 -10.51
N ILE A 304 11.09 -6.45 -11.55
CA ILE A 304 12.56 -6.29 -11.42
C ILE A 304 12.97 -5.14 -10.49
N PHE A 305 12.08 -4.18 -10.23
CA PHE A 305 12.27 -3.08 -9.29
C PHE A 305 11.79 -3.40 -7.85
N GLU A 306 11.23 -4.61 -7.63
CA GLU A 306 10.89 -5.09 -6.28
C GLU A 306 12.18 -5.49 -5.54
N ARG A 307 12.18 -5.33 -4.22
CA ARG A 307 13.33 -5.69 -3.38
C ARG A 307 13.54 -7.20 -3.38
N PHE A 308 14.78 -7.63 -3.48
CA PHE A 308 15.21 -9.05 -3.54
C PHE A 308 14.60 -9.84 -4.70
N TYR A 309 13.93 -9.18 -5.63
CA TYR A 309 13.38 -9.85 -6.80
C TYR A 309 14.49 -10.27 -7.76
N ARG A 310 14.37 -11.46 -8.30
CA ARG A 310 15.30 -12.05 -9.27
C ARG A 310 14.51 -12.96 -10.20
N VAL A 311 14.68 -12.79 -11.49
CA VAL A 311 13.98 -13.58 -12.53
C VAL A 311 14.30 -15.08 -12.42
N ASP A 312 15.55 -15.41 -12.13
CA ASP A 312 16.00 -16.81 -11.96
C ASP A 312 16.84 -16.93 -10.68
N LYS A 313 16.29 -17.58 -9.64
CA LYS A 313 16.94 -17.73 -8.34
C LYS A 313 18.17 -18.64 -8.36
N ASP A 314 18.18 -19.68 -9.20
CA ASP A 314 19.26 -20.68 -9.21
C ASP A 314 20.48 -20.20 -10.01
N ARG A 315 20.27 -19.68 -11.22
CA ARG A 315 21.33 -19.12 -12.05
C ARG A 315 21.96 -17.88 -11.40
N SER A 316 21.15 -17.10 -10.70
CA SER A 316 21.62 -15.86 -10.08
C SER A 316 22.39 -16.05 -8.77
N ARG A 317 22.39 -17.27 -8.15
CA ARG A 317 23.27 -17.60 -7.02
C ARG A 317 24.73 -17.69 -7.46
N SER A 318 24.98 -18.27 -8.63
CA SER A 318 26.34 -18.39 -9.19
C SER A 318 26.90 -17.05 -9.68
N VAL A 319 26.04 -16.15 -10.18
CA VAL A 319 26.42 -14.87 -10.76
C VAL A 319 26.50 -13.74 -9.69
N GLY A 320 26.00 -13.97 -8.46
CA GLY A 320 26.02 -13.02 -7.34
C GLY A 320 25.04 -11.83 -7.53
N GLY A 321 24.74 -11.13 -6.45
CA GLY A 321 23.88 -9.92 -6.45
C GLY A 321 22.85 -9.96 -5.36
N THR A 322 22.52 -8.78 -4.81
CA THR A 322 21.64 -8.62 -3.66
C THR A 322 20.15 -8.62 -4.04
N GLY A 323 19.81 -8.31 -5.30
CA GLY A 323 18.43 -8.03 -5.72
C GLY A 323 17.89 -6.69 -5.19
N LEU A 324 18.78 -5.84 -4.67
CA LEU A 324 18.39 -4.53 -4.12
C LEU A 324 18.75 -3.38 -5.08
N GLY A 325 19.72 -3.55 -5.98
CA GLY A 325 20.23 -2.47 -6.82
C GLY A 325 19.15 -1.77 -7.67
N LEU A 326 18.27 -2.51 -8.36
CA LEU A 326 17.18 -1.89 -9.14
C LEU A 326 16.08 -1.29 -8.25
N ALA A 327 15.84 -1.82 -7.06
CA ALA A 327 14.95 -1.19 -6.09
C ALA A 327 15.49 0.16 -5.61
N ILE A 328 16.82 0.26 -5.38
CA ILE A 328 17.50 1.52 -5.06
C ILE A 328 17.39 2.50 -6.24
N VAL A 329 17.61 2.03 -7.48
CA VAL A 329 17.42 2.85 -8.71
C VAL A 329 16.04 3.47 -8.75
N LYS A 330 14.99 2.65 -8.58
CA LYS A 330 13.61 3.11 -8.56
C LYS A 330 13.40 4.22 -7.52
N HIS A 331 13.81 3.99 -6.28
CA HIS A 331 13.59 4.95 -5.19
C HIS A 331 14.35 6.26 -5.40
N ILE A 332 15.59 6.21 -5.88
CA ILE A 332 16.35 7.42 -6.18
C ILE A 332 15.68 8.23 -7.30
N LEU A 333 15.22 7.56 -8.37
CA LEU A 333 14.55 8.22 -9.48
C LEU A 333 13.18 8.78 -9.07
N GLU A 334 12.41 8.06 -8.26
CA GLU A 334 11.14 8.56 -7.68
C GLU A 334 11.37 9.79 -6.80
N ALA A 335 12.42 9.79 -5.96
CA ALA A 335 12.78 10.92 -5.12
C ALA A 335 13.25 12.16 -5.93
N HIS A 336 13.82 11.94 -7.14
CA HIS A 336 14.11 12.99 -8.10
C HIS A 336 12.89 13.40 -8.94
N GLN A 337 11.74 12.74 -8.79
CA GLN A 337 10.58 12.90 -9.66
C GLN A 337 10.94 12.68 -11.14
N ALA A 338 11.89 11.80 -11.40
CA ALA A 338 12.43 11.47 -12.71
C ALA A 338 11.61 10.31 -13.31
N PRO A 339 10.95 10.49 -14.47
CA PRO A 339 10.32 9.39 -15.18
C PRO A 339 11.36 8.35 -15.58
N PHE A 340 11.03 7.07 -15.46
CA PHE A 340 11.91 5.97 -15.86
C PHE A 340 11.09 4.77 -16.35
N GLY A 341 11.75 3.89 -17.06
CA GLY A 341 11.12 2.68 -17.56
C GLY A 341 12.13 1.63 -18.04
N VAL A 342 11.59 0.47 -18.44
CA VAL A 342 12.33 -0.67 -18.95
C VAL A 342 11.67 -1.22 -20.20
N GLU A 343 12.46 -1.44 -21.23
CA GLU A 343 12.10 -2.16 -22.45
C GLU A 343 13.04 -3.37 -22.55
N SER A 344 12.48 -4.56 -22.75
CA SER A 344 13.30 -5.76 -22.80
C SER A 344 12.62 -6.86 -23.59
N GLU A 345 13.41 -7.68 -24.26
CA GLU A 345 12.97 -8.86 -24.99
C GLU A 345 13.96 -10.01 -24.71
N VAL A 346 13.41 -11.18 -24.38
CA VAL A 346 14.21 -12.37 -24.07
C VAL A 346 15.11 -12.76 -25.24
N GLY A 347 16.40 -12.91 -24.99
CA GLY A 347 17.41 -13.24 -26.02
C GLY A 347 17.89 -12.07 -26.87
N VAL A 348 17.29 -10.86 -26.73
CA VAL A 348 17.69 -9.65 -27.44
C VAL A 348 18.48 -8.69 -26.55
N GLY A 349 17.98 -8.45 -25.31
CA GLY A 349 18.61 -7.57 -24.33
C GLY A 349 17.60 -6.71 -23.57
N THR A 350 18.13 -5.76 -22.80
CA THR A 350 17.34 -4.85 -21.97
C THR A 350 17.77 -3.42 -22.18
N GLU A 351 16.83 -2.49 -22.22
CA GLU A 351 17.05 -1.05 -22.18
C GLU A 351 16.34 -0.47 -20.97
N ILE A 352 17.10 0.18 -20.08
CA ILE A 352 16.57 0.98 -18.96
C ILE A 352 16.82 2.45 -19.29
N TRP A 353 15.79 3.27 -19.16
CA TRP A 353 15.86 4.69 -19.43
C TRP A 353 15.30 5.52 -18.28
N PHE A 354 15.78 6.74 -18.13
CA PHE A 354 15.25 7.74 -17.20
C PHE A 354 15.45 9.15 -17.74
N ILE A 355 14.66 10.11 -17.23
CA ILE A 355 14.63 11.50 -17.69
C ILE A 355 14.98 12.43 -16.53
N LEU A 356 15.95 13.31 -16.74
CA LEU A 356 16.39 14.32 -15.78
C LEU A 356 16.02 15.72 -16.26
N LYS A 357 15.71 16.62 -15.33
CA LYS A 357 15.52 18.04 -15.62
C LYS A 357 16.87 18.70 -15.92
N ARG A 358 16.83 19.58 -16.91
CA ARG A 358 18.02 20.33 -17.34
C ARG A 358 18.12 21.67 -16.62
#